data_ce91674fe54d763837e57a1680e13371
#
_entry.id   ce91674fe54d763837e57a1680e13371
#
_cell.length_a   1.000
_cell.length_b   1.000
_cell.length_c   1.000
_cell.angle_alpha   90.00
_cell.angle_beta   90.00
_cell.angle_gamma   90.00
#
_symmetry.space_group_name_H-M   'P 1'
#
loop_
_entity.id
_entity.type
_entity.pdbx_description
1 polymer ?
#
loop_
_entity_poly.entity_id
_entity_poly.type
_entity_poly.pdbx_seq_one_letter_code
_entity_poly.pdbx_strand_id
1 'polypeptide(L)'
;LENLHQFYTQNFNLEYIGFNKTNIHFEVPRISENIISDYSKTRDFMGDENGTSHLGIHLRFGTISVRKLAIRASILSEPFLKELIWREFFMQILFHFPYIENKSFKPKYDNIQWENNETLFFRWCEGTTGFPLVDAGMRELNATGFMHNRARMITASFLVKHLLIDWRWGEAYFANKLLDFDLASNNGNWQWVSSSG
;
A
#
# COMPACT_ATOMS: atom_id res chain seq x y z
N LEU A 1 -4.40 37.38 2.27
CA LEU A 1 -5.07 36.10 2.61
C LEU A 1 -6.54 36.07 2.18
N GLU A 2 -7.23 37.20 2.11
CA GLU A 2 -8.65 37.27 1.64
C GLU A 2 -8.82 36.88 0.14
N ASN A 3 -7.85 37.15 -0.69
CA ASN A 3 -7.94 36.80 -2.11
C ASN A 3 -7.80 35.29 -2.44
N LEU A 4 -7.28 34.51 -1.52
CA LEU A 4 -7.19 33.05 -1.69
C LEU A 4 -8.55 32.36 -1.46
N HIS A 5 -9.43 32.91 -0.66
CA HIS A 5 -10.76 32.35 -0.40
C HIS A 5 -11.69 32.40 -1.61
N GLN A 6 -11.53 33.39 -2.50
CA GLN A 6 -12.37 33.52 -3.70
C GLN A 6 -12.05 32.46 -4.77
N PHE A 7 -10.84 31.92 -4.81
CA PHE A 7 -10.47 30.84 -5.75
C PHE A 7 -11.00 29.46 -5.35
N TYR A 8 -11.39 29.26 -4.09
CA TYR A 8 -11.86 27.96 -3.59
C TYR A 8 -13.38 27.79 -3.58
N THR A 9 -14.15 28.81 -4.00
CA THR A 9 -15.62 28.78 -3.98
C THR A 9 -16.27 28.35 -5.30
N GLN A 10 -15.49 28.15 -6.38
CA GLN A 10 -16.02 27.47 -7.56
C GLN A 10 -16.03 25.98 -7.32
N ASN A 11 -17.22 25.39 -7.23
CA ASN A 11 -17.42 23.95 -7.25
C ASN A 11 -16.79 23.39 -8.53
N PHE A 12 -15.58 22.89 -8.43
CA PHE A 12 -14.86 22.28 -9.54
C PHE A 12 -15.57 20.97 -9.90
N ASN A 13 -16.18 20.92 -11.07
CA ASN A 13 -16.79 19.68 -11.52
C ASN A 13 -15.70 18.74 -11.99
N LEU A 14 -15.50 17.64 -11.30
CA LEU A 14 -14.47 16.63 -11.59
C LEU A 14 -14.67 16.00 -12.98
N GLU A 15 -15.89 16.04 -13.53
CA GLU A 15 -16.16 15.54 -14.89
C GLU A 15 -15.41 16.35 -15.96
N TYR A 16 -15.15 17.65 -15.73
CA TYR A 16 -14.37 18.48 -16.67
C TYR A 16 -12.90 18.08 -16.79
N ILE A 17 -12.37 17.34 -15.81
CA ILE A 17 -11.00 16.83 -15.81
C ILE A 17 -10.95 15.31 -16.04
N GLY A 18 -12.04 14.72 -16.55
CA GLY A 18 -12.08 13.33 -17.01
C GLY A 18 -12.46 12.30 -15.96
N PHE A 19 -12.91 12.70 -14.77
CA PHE A 19 -13.43 11.76 -13.79
C PHE A 19 -14.90 11.46 -14.04
N ASN A 20 -15.27 10.18 -14.03
CA ASN A 20 -16.66 9.76 -14.07
C ASN A 20 -17.16 9.47 -12.66
N LYS A 21 -18.42 9.86 -12.37
CA LYS A 21 -19.07 9.46 -11.13
C LYS A 21 -19.16 7.94 -11.04
N THR A 22 -18.83 7.40 -9.88
CA THR A 22 -19.01 5.98 -9.57
C THR A 22 -20.02 5.83 -8.44
N ASN A 23 -20.61 4.63 -8.33
CA ASN A 23 -21.49 4.29 -7.21
C ASN A 23 -20.69 3.71 -6.01
N ILE A 24 -19.37 3.79 -6.06
CA ILE A 24 -18.51 3.34 -4.96
C ILE A 24 -18.53 4.42 -3.88
N HIS A 25 -18.97 4.05 -2.71
CA HIS A 25 -18.97 4.92 -1.54
C HIS A 25 -17.85 4.52 -0.60
N PHE A 26 -17.01 5.47 -0.23
CA PHE A 26 -16.04 5.32 0.84
C PHE A 26 -16.54 6.04 2.08
N GLU A 27 -16.34 5.42 3.22
CA GLU A 27 -16.64 6.07 4.49
C GLU A 27 -15.74 7.29 4.71
N VAL A 28 -16.27 8.28 5.39
CA VAL A 28 -15.47 9.44 5.83
C VAL A 28 -14.39 8.92 6.78
N PRO A 29 -13.10 9.33 6.59
CA PRO A 29 -12.03 8.85 7.44
C PRO A 29 -12.27 9.20 8.90
N ARG A 30 -12.30 8.18 9.76
CA ARG A 30 -12.43 8.36 11.21
C ARG A 30 -11.10 8.01 11.86
N ILE A 31 -10.54 8.99 12.58
CA ILE A 31 -9.36 8.74 13.43
C ILE A 31 -9.89 8.16 14.74
N SER A 32 -9.85 6.84 14.89
CA SER A 32 -10.17 6.16 16.15
C SER A 32 -8.95 6.16 17.05
N GLU A 33 -9.03 6.84 18.20
CA GLU A 33 -7.94 6.88 19.18
C GLU A 33 -7.67 5.48 19.77
N ASN A 34 -8.71 4.68 19.96
CA ASN A 34 -8.58 3.31 20.46
C ASN A 34 -7.77 2.43 19.48
N ILE A 35 -8.08 2.48 18.19
CA ILE A 35 -7.33 1.73 17.17
C ILE A 35 -5.86 2.16 17.13
N ILE A 36 -5.57 3.47 17.26
CA ILE A 36 -4.21 3.97 17.31
C ILE A 36 -3.51 3.49 18.57
N SER A 37 -4.12 3.62 19.73
CA SER A 37 -3.54 3.25 21.03
C SER A 37 -3.26 1.75 21.13
N ASP A 38 -4.17 0.92 20.63
CA ASP A 38 -4.05 -0.54 20.68
C ASP A 38 -3.30 -1.13 19.48
N TYR A 39 -2.84 -0.31 18.55
CA TYR A 39 -2.20 -0.72 17.29
C TYR A 39 -1.09 -1.77 17.48
N SER A 40 -0.24 -1.62 18.50
CA SER A 40 0.82 -2.57 18.80
C SER A 40 0.32 -3.98 19.13
N LYS A 41 -0.90 -4.09 19.64
CA LYS A 41 -1.52 -5.38 20.02
C LYS A 41 -2.30 -6.00 18.86
N THR A 42 -2.90 -5.18 18.01
CA THR A 42 -3.87 -5.61 16.99
C THR A 42 -3.29 -5.71 15.58
N ARG A 43 -2.24 -4.95 15.27
CA ARG A 43 -1.65 -4.80 13.93
C ARG A 43 -1.28 -6.11 13.22
N ASP A 44 -1.10 -7.19 13.94
CA ASP A 44 -0.66 -8.47 13.39
C ASP A 44 -1.82 -9.47 13.18
N PHE A 45 -3.04 -9.12 13.61
CA PHE A 45 -4.23 -9.96 13.48
C PHE A 45 -4.99 -9.63 12.18
N MET A 46 -4.71 -10.39 11.12
CA MET A 46 -5.29 -10.17 9.79
C MET A 46 -6.81 -10.38 9.73
N GLY A 47 -7.38 -11.16 10.62
CA GLY A 47 -8.83 -11.43 10.70
C GLY A 47 -9.61 -10.45 11.57
N ASP A 48 -8.95 -9.45 12.16
CA ASP A 48 -9.62 -8.42 12.95
C ASP A 48 -9.90 -7.18 12.08
N GLU A 49 -11.14 -6.99 11.70
CA GLU A 49 -11.57 -5.84 10.89
C GLU A 49 -11.29 -4.49 11.56
N ASN A 50 -11.22 -4.44 12.89
CA ASN A 50 -10.90 -3.26 13.67
C ASN A 50 -9.44 -3.20 14.13
N GLY A 51 -8.62 -4.17 13.72
CA GLY A 51 -7.21 -4.28 14.14
C GLY A 51 -6.30 -3.23 13.52
N THR A 52 -6.73 -2.60 12.43
CA THR A 52 -5.99 -1.53 11.73
C THR A 52 -6.90 -0.35 11.41
N SER A 53 -6.27 0.80 11.08
CA SER A 53 -7.01 2.06 10.91
C SER A 53 -7.71 2.21 9.55
N HIS A 54 -7.37 1.41 8.56
CA HIS A 54 -7.80 1.52 7.16
C HIS A 54 -7.60 2.91 6.54
N LEU A 55 -6.69 3.72 7.08
CA LEU A 55 -6.43 5.09 6.62
C LEU A 55 -5.54 5.17 5.37
N GLY A 56 -5.06 4.06 4.82
CA GLY A 56 -4.15 4.04 3.67
C GLY A 56 -4.66 4.84 2.49
N ILE A 57 -5.89 4.58 2.05
CA ILE A 57 -6.53 5.30 0.94
C ILE A 57 -6.69 6.80 1.23
N HIS A 58 -7.05 7.16 2.44
CA HIS A 58 -7.23 8.56 2.84
C HIS A 58 -5.91 9.32 2.91
N LEU A 59 -4.83 8.65 3.33
CA LEU A 59 -3.48 9.21 3.31
C LEU A 59 -2.95 9.34 1.89
N ARG A 60 -3.30 8.38 1.00
CA ARG A 60 -2.91 8.43 -0.42
C ARG A 60 -3.52 9.62 -1.13
N PHE A 61 -4.82 9.85 -0.95
CA PHE A 61 -5.56 10.93 -1.62
C PHE A 61 -5.61 12.25 -0.83
N GLY A 62 -4.95 12.33 0.33
CA GLY A 62 -4.88 13.55 1.12
C GLY A 62 -6.20 14.00 1.75
N THR A 63 -7.19 13.10 1.83
CA THR A 63 -8.49 13.39 2.49
C THR A 63 -8.36 13.44 4.02
N ILE A 64 -7.21 13.02 4.54
CA ILE A 64 -6.79 13.19 5.93
C ILE A 64 -5.39 13.82 5.99
N SER A 65 -5.17 14.74 6.91
CA SER A 65 -3.86 15.36 7.08
C SER A 65 -2.89 14.43 7.81
N VAL A 66 -1.82 14.01 7.12
CA VAL A 66 -0.73 13.21 7.72
C VAL A 66 -0.10 13.92 8.93
N ARG A 67 0.05 15.25 8.89
CA ARG A 67 0.61 16.03 10.01
C ARG A 67 -0.26 15.95 11.25
N LYS A 68 -1.59 16.11 11.10
CA LYS A 68 -2.53 15.97 12.22
C LYS A 68 -2.53 14.55 12.78
N LEU A 69 -2.45 13.55 11.90
CA LEU A 69 -2.37 12.16 12.31
C LEU A 69 -1.07 11.86 13.05
N ALA A 70 0.07 12.38 12.57
CA ALA A 70 1.37 12.19 13.22
C ALA A 70 1.42 12.83 14.62
N ILE A 71 0.84 14.03 14.81
CA ILE A 71 0.71 14.65 16.14
C ILE A 71 -0.12 13.78 17.08
N ARG A 72 -1.25 13.23 16.61
CA ARG A 72 -2.05 12.28 17.40
C ARG A 72 -1.27 11.01 17.74
N ALA A 73 -0.64 10.43 16.75
CA ALA A 73 0.15 9.20 16.89
C ALA A 73 1.32 9.36 17.86
N SER A 74 1.99 10.52 17.87
CA SER A 74 3.11 10.78 18.79
C SER A 74 2.70 10.78 20.27
N ILE A 75 1.42 11.04 20.55
CA ILE A 75 0.87 11.00 21.92
C ILE A 75 0.35 9.60 22.27
N LEU A 76 -0.29 8.93 21.30
CA LEU A 76 -1.07 7.72 21.57
C LEU A 76 -0.28 6.43 21.34
N SER A 77 0.58 6.37 20.33
CA SER A 77 1.22 5.11 19.92
C SER A 77 2.48 5.34 19.09
N GLU A 78 3.65 5.14 19.69
CA GLU A 78 4.92 5.16 18.96
C GLU A 78 4.96 4.14 17.79
N PRO A 79 4.46 2.90 17.93
CA PRO A 79 4.40 1.95 16.81
C PRO A 79 3.58 2.45 15.63
N PHE A 80 2.45 3.13 15.87
CA PHE A 80 1.66 3.71 14.79
C PHE A 80 2.39 4.90 14.13
N LEU A 81 3.04 5.75 14.92
CA LEU A 81 3.85 6.84 14.39
C LEU A 81 4.98 6.32 13.48
N LYS A 82 5.61 5.21 13.85
CA LYS A 82 6.66 4.57 13.02
C LYS A 82 6.14 4.18 11.63
N GLU A 83 4.88 3.77 11.48
CA GLU A 83 4.33 3.45 10.15
C GLU A 83 4.20 4.71 9.27
N LEU A 84 3.85 5.85 9.86
CA LEU A 84 3.83 7.13 9.14
C LEU A 84 5.25 7.57 8.75
N ILE A 85 6.24 7.31 9.60
CA ILE A 85 7.66 7.58 9.30
C ILE A 85 8.16 6.66 8.18
N TRP A 86 7.79 5.37 8.16
CA TRP A 86 8.13 4.46 7.08
C TRP A 86 7.55 4.92 5.73
N ARG A 87 6.30 5.40 5.74
CA ARG A 87 5.68 5.98 4.54
C ARG A 87 6.51 7.16 4.00
N GLU A 88 6.91 8.09 4.86
CA GLU A 88 7.76 9.23 4.48
C GLU A 88 9.13 8.78 4.01
N PHE A 89 9.73 7.80 4.69
CA PHE A 89 11.02 7.23 4.29
C PHE A 89 11.00 6.71 2.86
N PHE A 90 10.00 5.92 2.47
CA PHE A 90 9.92 5.42 1.09
C PHE A 90 9.71 6.55 0.07
N MET A 91 8.96 7.59 0.42
CA MET A 91 8.84 8.78 -0.43
C MET A 91 10.19 9.48 -0.63
N GLN A 92 10.99 9.64 0.43
CA GLN A 92 12.33 10.20 0.33
C GLN A 92 13.27 9.32 -0.52
N ILE A 93 13.19 8.00 -0.35
CA ILE A 93 13.97 7.06 -1.17
C ILE A 93 13.63 7.24 -2.66
N LEU A 94 12.36 7.21 -3.02
CA LEU A 94 11.95 7.38 -4.42
C LEU A 94 12.35 8.77 -4.98
N PHE A 95 12.22 9.81 -4.17
CA PHE A 95 12.59 11.17 -4.56
C PHE A 95 14.09 11.30 -4.87
N HIS A 96 14.94 10.75 -4.01
CA HIS A 96 16.39 10.83 -4.18
C HIS A 96 16.97 9.81 -5.18
N PHE A 97 16.28 8.70 -5.39
CA PHE A 97 16.69 7.60 -6.25
C PHE A 97 15.58 7.20 -7.25
N PRO A 98 15.14 8.10 -8.15
CA PRO A 98 13.99 7.86 -9.02
C PRO A 98 14.16 6.66 -9.97
N TYR A 99 15.39 6.22 -10.20
CA TYR A 99 15.65 5.02 -11.02
C TYR A 99 15.07 3.73 -10.43
N ILE A 100 14.77 3.69 -9.13
CA ILE A 100 14.25 2.51 -8.45
C ILE A 100 12.83 2.13 -8.91
N GLU A 101 12.13 3.03 -9.57
CA GLU A 101 10.84 2.71 -10.19
C GLU A 101 10.93 1.46 -11.07
N ASN A 102 12.03 1.30 -11.81
CA ASN A 102 12.21 0.23 -12.79
C ASN A 102 13.44 -0.66 -12.52
N LYS A 103 14.27 -0.31 -11.54
CA LYS A 103 15.53 -1.00 -11.22
C LYS A 103 15.61 -1.32 -9.73
N SER A 104 16.41 -2.31 -9.40
CA SER A 104 16.74 -2.60 -8.00
C SER A 104 17.51 -1.45 -7.37
N PHE A 105 17.22 -1.12 -6.12
CA PHE A 105 17.96 -0.10 -5.36
C PHE A 105 19.46 -0.40 -5.33
N LYS A 106 19.81 -1.68 -5.17
CA LYS A 106 21.19 -2.16 -5.33
C LYS A 106 21.34 -2.80 -6.71
N PRO A 107 22.04 -2.15 -7.67
CA PRO A 107 22.11 -2.56 -9.08
C PRO A 107 22.55 -4.01 -9.30
N LYS A 108 23.35 -4.58 -8.39
CA LYS A 108 23.80 -5.96 -8.49
C LYS A 108 22.64 -6.98 -8.53
N TYR A 109 21.49 -6.65 -7.97
CA TYR A 109 20.32 -7.52 -7.93
C TYR A 109 19.47 -7.47 -9.20
N ASP A 110 19.76 -6.55 -10.13
CA ASP A 110 19.12 -6.58 -11.46
C ASP A 110 19.59 -7.77 -12.31
N ASN A 111 20.70 -8.43 -11.90
CA ASN A 111 21.22 -9.61 -12.58
C ASN A 111 20.63 -10.94 -12.08
N ILE A 112 19.66 -10.91 -11.16
CA ILE A 112 19.00 -12.13 -10.69
C ILE A 112 18.25 -12.75 -11.86
N GLN A 113 18.54 -14.04 -12.11
CA GLN A 113 17.81 -14.83 -13.09
C GLN A 113 16.56 -15.40 -12.44
N TRP A 114 15.43 -14.80 -12.76
CA TRP A 114 14.13 -15.23 -12.28
C TRP A 114 13.58 -16.35 -13.17
N GLU A 115 12.88 -17.33 -12.57
CA GLU A 115 12.21 -18.40 -13.32
C GLU A 115 11.04 -17.88 -14.17
N ASN A 116 10.33 -16.88 -13.65
CA ASN A 116 9.25 -16.17 -14.32
C ASN A 116 8.20 -17.10 -14.97
N ASN A 117 7.79 -18.15 -14.25
CA ASN A 117 6.78 -19.08 -14.72
C ASN A 117 5.39 -18.41 -14.74
N GLU A 118 4.87 -18.12 -15.92
CA GLU A 118 3.58 -17.45 -16.10
C GLU A 118 2.41 -18.22 -15.49
N THR A 119 2.40 -19.56 -15.60
CA THR A 119 1.32 -20.38 -15.03
C THR A 119 1.27 -20.24 -13.51
N LEU A 120 2.42 -20.25 -12.85
CA LEU A 120 2.50 -20.06 -11.40
C LEU A 120 2.14 -18.63 -11.02
N PHE A 121 2.54 -17.64 -11.83
CA PHE A 121 2.14 -16.24 -11.63
C PHE A 121 0.62 -16.07 -11.70
N PHE A 122 -0.04 -16.62 -12.71
CA PHE A 122 -1.50 -16.53 -12.82
C PHE A 122 -2.20 -17.22 -11.65
N ARG A 123 -1.73 -18.40 -11.20
CA ARG A 123 -2.28 -19.05 -10.01
C ARG A 123 -2.13 -18.19 -8.75
N TRP A 124 -1.00 -17.50 -8.61
CA TRP A 124 -0.80 -16.54 -7.54
C TRP A 124 -1.78 -15.36 -7.65
N CYS A 125 -1.91 -14.76 -8.83
CA CYS A 125 -2.87 -13.67 -9.07
C CYS A 125 -4.31 -14.06 -8.72
N GLU A 126 -4.73 -15.29 -9.05
CA GLU A 126 -6.08 -15.79 -8.81
C GLU A 126 -6.31 -16.28 -7.36
N GLY A 127 -5.26 -16.41 -6.56
CA GLY A 127 -5.32 -17.00 -5.23
C GLY A 127 -5.70 -18.48 -5.28
N THR A 128 -5.03 -19.24 -6.14
CA THR A 128 -5.23 -20.68 -6.38
C THR A 128 -3.91 -21.46 -6.29
N THR A 129 -2.97 -20.95 -5.50
CA THR A 129 -1.64 -21.56 -5.31
C THR A 129 -1.70 -22.88 -4.53
N GLY A 130 -2.73 -23.07 -3.71
CA GLY A 130 -2.86 -24.19 -2.76
C GLY A 130 -2.31 -23.86 -1.37
N PHE A 131 -1.76 -22.65 -1.17
CA PHE A 131 -1.31 -22.16 0.14
C PHE A 131 -2.39 -21.25 0.74
N PRO A 132 -3.13 -21.71 1.76
CA PRO A 132 -4.37 -21.05 2.20
C PRO A 132 -4.23 -19.57 2.53
N LEU A 133 -3.15 -19.18 3.19
CA LEU A 133 -2.92 -17.79 3.61
C LEU A 133 -2.58 -16.89 2.42
N VAL A 134 -1.79 -17.38 1.46
CA VAL A 134 -1.48 -16.68 0.21
C VAL A 134 -2.76 -16.49 -0.60
N ASP A 135 -3.51 -17.57 -0.77
CA ASP A 135 -4.75 -17.59 -1.56
C ASP A 135 -5.82 -16.67 -0.95
N ALA A 136 -5.96 -16.67 0.38
CA ALA A 136 -6.88 -15.78 1.08
C ALA A 136 -6.51 -14.31 0.85
N GLY A 137 -5.23 -13.93 1.01
CA GLY A 137 -4.78 -12.57 0.78
C GLY A 137 -4.99 -12.09 -0.66
N MET A 138 -4.70 -12.94 -1.65
CA MET A 138 -4.89 -12.59 -3.06
C MET A 138 -6.38 -12.48 -3.43
N ARG A 139 -7.24 -13.33 -2.87
CA ARG A 139 -8.70 -13.24 -3.08
C ARG A 139 -9.29 -12.00 -2.42
N GLU A 140 -8.83 -11.63 -1.21
CA GLU A 140 -9.21 -10.37 -0.56
C GLU A 140 -8.85 -9.18 -1.44
N LEU A 141 -7.60 -9.11 -1.93
CA LEU A 141 -7.15 -8.07 -2.84
C LEU A 141 -8.03 -7.96 -4.09
N ASN A 142 -8.31 -9.09 -4.73
CA ASN A 142 -9.11 -9.12 -5.95
C ASN A 142 -10.57 -8.70 -5.73
N ALA A 143 -11.14 -9.04 -4.59
CA ALA A 143 -12.53 -8.74 -4.26
C ALA A 143 -12.74 -7.30 -3.78
N THR A 144 -11.78 -6.75 -3.04
CA THR A 144 -11.97 -5.51 -2.28
C THR A 144 -11.03 -4.38 -2.67
N GLY A 145 -9.93 -4.66 -3.37
CA GLY A 145 -8.83 -3.69 -3.57
C GLY A 145 -8.04 -3.37 -2.30
N PHE A 146 -8.27 -4.12 -1.22
CA PHE A 146 -7.56 -4.02 0.05
C PHE A 146 -6.85 -5.35 0.35
N MET A 147 -5.76 -5.28 1.07
CA MET A 147 -5.08 -6.42 1.67
C MET A 147 -4.36 -5.95 2.92
N HIS A 148 -4.56 -6.68 4.02
CA HIS A 148 -3.85 -6.41 5.26
C HIS A 148 -2.32 -6.47 5.09
N ASN A 149 -1.55 -5.58 5.76
CA ASN A 149 -0.09 -5.49 5.55
C ASN A 149 0.64 -6.82 5.73
N ARG A 150 0.31 -7.63 6.75
CA ARG A 150 0.92 -8.95 6.93
C ARG A 150 0.64 -9.90 5.78
N ALA A 151 -0.56 -9.85 5.21
CA ALA A 151 -0.89 -10.63 4.02
C ALA A 151 -0.07 -10.16 2.81
N ARG A 152 0.10 -8.83 2.62
CA ARG A 152 0.97 -8.28 1.55
C ARG A 152 2.40 -8.83 1.66
N MET A 153 2.98 -8.84 2.85
CA MET A 153 4.34 -9.37 3.07
C MET A 153 4.43 -10.86 2.74
N ILE A 154 3.44 -11.65 3.14
CA ILE A 154 3.43 -13.11 2.95
C ILE A 154 3.23 -13.44 1.47
N THR A 155 2.24 -12.84 0.82
CA THR A 155 1.94 -13.08 -0.61
C THR A 155 3.09 -12.65 -1.51
N ALA A 156 3.71 -11.50 -1.22
CA ALA A 156 4.87 -11.02 -1.95
C ALA A 156 6.10 -11.91 -1.72
N SER A 157 6.39 -12.29 -0.48
CA SER A 157 7.49 -13.21 -0.16
C SER A 157 7.31 -14.57 -0.84
N PHE A 158 6.08 -15.08 -0.89
CA PHE A 158 5.77 -16.33 -1.60
C PHE A 158 6.08 -16.23 -3.09
N LEU A 159 5.66 -15.14 -3.74
CA LEU A 159 5.93 -14.91 -5.16
C LEU A 159 7.43 -14.93 -5.47
N VAL A 160 8.20 -14.12 -4.72
CA VAL A 160 9.64 -13.94 -5.04
C VAL A 160 10.52 -15.07 -4.55
N LYS A 161 10.23 -15.66 -3.38
CA LYS A 161 11.15 -16.61 -2.72
C LYS A 161 10.78 -18.06 -2.91
N HIS A 162 9.52 -18.35 -3.20
CA HIS A 162 9.07 -19.73 -3.45
C HIS A 162 8.75 -19.99 -4.91
N LEU A 163 8.16 -19.01 -5.62
CA LEU A 163 7.90 -19.17 -7.06
C LEU A 163 9.01 -18.63 -7.94
N LEU A 164 10.00 -17.92 -7.37
CA LEU A 164 11.15 -17.32 -8.07
C LEU A 164 10.72 -16.43 -9.25
N ILE A 165 9.65 -15.68 -9.05
CA ILE A 165 9.12 -14.73 -10.03
C ILE A 165 9.62 -13.33 -9.69
N ASP A 166 9.98 -12.57 -10.73
CA ASP A 166 10.46 -11.19 -10.61
C ASP A 166 9.46 -10.35 -9.81
N TRP A 167 9.98 -9.68 -8.79
CA TRP A 167 9.19 -8.83 -7.91
C TRP A 167 8.41 -7.74 -8.67
N ARG A 168 8.91 -7.29 -9.83
CA ARG A 168 8.25 -6.28 -10.67
C ARG A 168 6.90 -6.73 -11.18
N TRP A 169 6.72 -8.03 -11.42
CA TRP A 169 5.41 -8.58 -11.83
C TRP A 169 4.39 -8.47 -10.70
N GLY A 170 4.80 -8.79 -9.48
CA GLY A 170 3.93 -8.66 -8.31
C GLY A 170 3.65 -7.21 -7.94
N GLU A 171 4.66 -6.35 -8.03
CA GLU A 171 4.55 -4.91 -7.82
C GLU A 171 3.51 -4.30 -8.77
N ALA A 172 3.62 -4.57 -10.07
CA ALA A 172 2.67 -4.11 -11.08
C ALA A 172 1.25 -4.65 -10.85
N TYR A 173 1.13 -5.91 -10.42
CA TYR A 173 -0.19 -6.48 -10.09
C TYR A 173 -0.83 -5.76 -8.90
N PHE A 174 -0.07 -5.50 -7.84
CA PHE A 174 -0.55 -4.73 -6.69
C PHE A 174 -0.90 -3.30 -7.07
N ALA A 175 -0.10 -2.65 -7.91
CA ALA A 175 -0.38 -1.31 -8.42
C ALA A 175 -1.74 -1.21 -9.12
N ASN A 176 -2.12 -2.25 -9.88
CA ASN A 176 -3.40 -2.30 -10.58
C ASN A 176 -4.60 -2.64 -9.69
N LYS A 177 -4.38 -3.24 -8.52
CA LYS A 177 -5.47 -3.75 -7.67
C LYS A 177 -5.71 -2.93 -6.40
N LEU A 178 -4.65 -2.40 -5.80
CA LEU A 178 -4.74 -1.70 -4.52
C LEU A 178 -5.40 -0.33 -4.65
N LEU A 179 -6.44 -0.09 -3.87
CA LEU A 179 -7.11 1.21 -3.78
C LEU A 179 -6.23 2.26 -3.08
N ASP A 180 -5.34 1.83 -2.21
CA ASP A 180 -4.38 2.68 -1.49
C ASP A 180 -2.99 2.73 -2.16
N PHE A 181 -2.91 2.34 -3.45
CA PHE A 181 -1.64 2.31 -4.17
C PHE A 181 -0.89 3.63 -4.06
N ASP A 182 0.36 3.53 -3.65
CA ASP A 182 1.35 4.60 -3.63
C ASP A 182 2.67 4.03 -4.15
N LEU A 183 3.21 4.62 -5.22
CA LEU A 183 4.39 4.08 -5.90
C LEU A 183 5.57 3.91 -4.95
N ALA A 184 5.85 4.91 -4.10
CA ALA A 184 7.00 4.86 -3.20
C ALA A 184 6.89 3.71 -2.20
N SER A 185 5.71 3.60 -1.56
CA SER A 185 5.47 2.55 -0.56
C SER A 185 5.39 1.17 -1.21
N ASN A 186 4.70 1.02 -2.36
CA ASN A 186 4.57 -0.26 -3.02
C ASN A 186 5.93 -0.77 -3.50
N ASN A 187 6.63 0.02 -4.31
CA ASN A 187 7.94 -0.33 -4.86
C ASN A 187 8.97 -0.62 -3.76
N GLY A 188 9.08 0.27 -2.75
CA GLY A 188 10.04 0.09 -1.67
C GLY A 188 9.80 -1.18 -0.87
N ASN A 189 8.56 -1.52 -0.55
CA ASN A 189 8.22 -2.75 0.17
C ASN A 189 8.44 -4.01 -0.68
N TRP A 190 8.14 -3.97 -1.99
CA TRP A 190 8.45 -5.07 -2.90
C TRP A 190 9.94 -5.34 -2.99
N GLN A 191 10.76 -4.29 -3.09
CA GLN A 191 12.23 -4.42 -3.09
C GLN A 191 12.75 -4.94 -1.75
N TRP A 192 12.16 -4.52 -0.64
CA TRP A 192 12.50 -5.05 0.68
C TRP A 192 12.20 -6.56 0.77
N VAL A 193 11.01 -7.00 0.34
CA VAL A 193 10.63 -8.43 0.34
C VAL A 193 11.53 -9.26 -0.56
N SER A 194 11.89 -8.75 -1.74
CA SER A 194 12.78 -9.42 -2.68
C SER A 194 14.26 -9.40 -2.25
N SER A 195 14.59 -8.67 -1.18
CA SER A 195 15.97 -8.43 -0.72
C SER A 195 16.84 -7.69 -1.74
N SER A 196 16.25 -6.96 -2.66
CA SER A 196 16.93 -6.15 -3.70
C SER A 196 17.09 -4.67 -3.31
N GLY A 197 16.47 -4.27 -2.21
CA GLY A 197 16.53 -2.92 -1.64
C GLY A 197 17.46 -2.76 -0.45
#